data_edbd95202d2280e0b4aa72dc5805c663
#
_entry.id   edbd95202d2280e0b4aa72dc5805c663
#
_cell.length_a   1.000
_cell.length_b   1.000
_cell.length_c   1.000
_cell.angle_alpha   90.00
_cell.angle_beta   90.00
_cell.angle_gamma   90.00
#
_symmetry.space_group_name_H-M   'P 1'
#
loop_
_entity.id
_entity.type
_entity.pdbx_description
1 polymer ?
#
loop_
_entity_poly.entity_id
_entity_poly.type
_entity_poly.pdbx_seq_one_letter_code
_entity_poly.pdbx_strand_id
1 'polypeptide(L)'
;FMSNISEERLELLKDIEHSFDENINRPDYARKLYLIENCIYGVDIQPIAIQISKLRFFISLVVDQKTNDNPTDNFGIRPLPNLEAKFVAANTLIGLDKIDASLFDTDEVKEKEEEMKEARHKIFGAKTVKTKRKYRQRIAEIRQELSALLEESGAVGNDGAKQLNSWDMFDQNASSPFFDPEWMFGVKEGFDIVIGNPPYGAKLSDEEKKLYRQLYPETQFKIDTYSLFILKAMDLLIKYGLSTYILPNTLLDNYYEEEVRRKLLESFMLLEVNDLNDKVFEGAVVHAMILSFMNSTSGDYYVRINTSRSLYGSTIGVPVSYFLNQTNVMISIRTFEQQALIEKLCSNCISLEEVLDIRQAIKTGNDKKYLSLKKETDNFKAILRGKDIQKYSLHNPNIYINYGKHLACPRQHWIFEQPKILIREAGSTITATYDDNNYYIMSSLYNAILKDSTYNLKYILALLNSHIYQFLMNKLTFEKTQGAFTKAKIYHYYKLPVKKQANQQVFVDIVNRILFAKKRDAYADTSSLEKKIDLLAYHLYELTYDEVLIIDPDTPITREEYERYNISE
;
A
#
# COMPACT_ATOMS: atom_id res chain seq x y z
N PHE A 1 37.52 37.15 15.72
CA PHE A 1 36.73 35.95 15.37
C PHE A 1 37.44 35.01 14.36
N MET A 2 38.50 35.49 13.68
CA MET A 2 39.17 34.68 12.63
C MET A 2 40.41 33.88 13.09
N SER A 3 40.77 33.89 14.36
CA SER A 3 42.06 33.28 14.83
C SER A 3 41.96 31.81 15.26
N ASN A 4 40.79 31.15 15.11
CA ASN A 4 40.61 29.76 15.52
C ASN A 4 39.85 28.89 14.48
N ILE A 5 39.93 29.24 13.19
CA ILE A 5 39.39 28.41 12.13
C ILE A 5 40.50 27.43 11.72
N SER A 6 40.25 26.11 11.80
CA SER A 6 41.22 25.10 11.34
C SER A 6 41.51 25.30 9.83
N GLU A 7 42.71 24.91 9.39
CA GLU A 7 43.10 25.00 7.96
C GLU A 7 42.05 24.30 7.05
N GLU A 8 41.48 23.22 7.51
CA GLU A 8 40.39 22.50 6.80
C GLU A 8 39.12 23.33 6.61
N ARG A 9 38.69 24.10 7.63
CA ARG A 9 37.56 25.02 7.51
C ARG A 9 37.87 26.18 6.57
N LEU A 10 39.09 26.61 6.48
CA LEU A 10 39.55 27.63 5.55
C LEU A 10 39.57 27.14 4.10
N GLU A 11 40.01 25.87 3.86
CA GLU A 11 39.92 25.24 2.54
C GLU A 11 38.46 25.04 2.12
N LEU A 12 37.61 24.52 3.00
CA LEU A 12 36.18 24.35 2.74
C LEU A 12 35.49 25.69 2.39
N LEU A 13 35.79 26.77 3.11
CA LEU A 13 35.27 28.10 2.80
C LEU A 13 35.74 28.58 1.43
N LYS A 14 37.01 28.37 1.07
CA LYS A 14 37.54 28.71 -0.27
C LYS A 14 36.88 27.90 -1.38
N ASP A 15 36.63 26.62 -1.16
CA ASP A 15 35.93 25.77 -2.13
C ASP A 15 34.47 26.18 -2.29
N ILE A 16 33.80 26.57 -1.20
CA ILE A 16 32.45 27.12 -1.22
C ILE A 16 32.43 28.45 -1.96
N GLU A 17 33.32 29.43 -1.61
CA GLU A 17 33.43 30.71 -2.27
C GLU A 17 33.70 30.54 -3.77
N HIS A 18 34.60 29.64 -4.15
CA HIS A 18 34.93 29.34 -5.54
C HIS A 18 33.76 28.68 -6.28
N SER A 19 32.99 27.85 -5.59
CA SER A 19 31.81 27.22 -6.17
C SER A 19 30.67 28.21 -6.43
N PHE A 20 30.55 29.25 -5.60
CA PHE A 20 29.58 30.33 -5.73
C PHE A 20 30.06 31.52 -6.56
N ASP A 21 31.27 31.49 -7.09
CA ASP A 21 31.76 32.54 -7.98
C ASP A 21 30.94 32.59 -9.28
N GLU A 22 30.12 33.61 -9.43
CA GLU A 22 29.24 33.80 -10.58
C GLU A 22 29.97 34.00 -11.92
N ASN A 23 31.27 34.35 -11.88
CA ASN A 23 32.10 34.42 -13.09
C ASN A 23 32.44 33.01 -13.62
N ILE A 24 32.47 32.01 -12.75
CA ILE A 24 32.93 30.66 -13.05
C ILE A 24 31.75 29.68 -13.20
N ASN A 25 30.72 29.85 -12.36
CA ASN A 25 29.57 28.92 -12.30
C ASN A 25 28.25 29.67 -12.32
N ARG A 26 27.17 28.94 -12.69
CA ARG A 26 25.82 29.38 -12.40
C ARG A 26 25.53 29.12 -10.91
N PRO A 27 24.76 30.00 -10.21
CA PRO A 27 24.44 29.79 -8.79
C PRO A 27 23.86 28.44 -8.46
N ASP A 28 23.06 27.86 -9.37
CA ASP A 28 22.43 26.55 -9.19
C ASP A 28 23.43 25.40 -9.24
N TYR A 29 24.52 25.51 -9.99
CA TYR A 29 25.60 24.52 -9.98
C TYR A 29 26.19 24.36 -8.58
N ALA A 30 26.55 25.45 -7.94
CA ALA A 30 27.16 25.45 -6.62
C ALA A 30 26.22 24.87 -5.55
N ARG A 31 24.94 25.25 -5.58
CA ARG A 31 23.91 24.72 -4.67
C ARG A 31 23.72 23.21 -4.86
N LYS A 32 23.60 22.75 -6.10
CA LYS A 32 23.46 21.31 -6.41
C LYS A 32 24.69 20.53 -5.98
N LEU A 33 25.90 21.03 -6.28
CA LEU A 33 27.14 20.38 -5.89
C LEU A 33 27.22 20.21 -4.37
N TYR A 34 26.95 21.30 -3.62
CA TYR A 34 26.95 21.26 -2.16
C TYR A 34 25.94 20.25 -1.59
N LEU A 35 24.71 20.25 -2.11
CA LEU A 35 23.67 19.31 -1.67
C LEU A 35 24.06 17.84 -1.95
N ILE A 36 24.61 17.57 -3.14
CA ILE A 36 25.06 16.22 -3.51
C ILE A 36 26.22 15.77 -2.61
N GLU A 37 27.13 16.66 -2.32
CA GLU A 37 28.30 16.34 -1.50
C GLU A 37 27.96 16.13 -0.02
N ASN A 38 27.07 16.95 0.53
CA ASN A 38 26.88 17.00 1.98
C ASN A 38 25.54 16.43 2.47
N CYS A 39 24.50 16.41 1.63
CA CYS A 39 23.14 16.16 2.09
C CYS A 39 22.48 14.91 1.46
N ILE A 40 22.92 14.47 0.26
CA ILE A 40 22.20 13.45 -0.50
C ILE A 40 22.96 12.12 -0.46
N TYR A 41 22.27 11.07 -0.03
CA TYR A 41 22.72 9.69 -0.05
C TYR A 41 21.67 8.83 -0.77
N GLY A 42 22.13 7.79 -1.46
CA GLY A 42 21.24 6.89 -2.17
C GLY A 42 21.62 5.44 -2.02
N VAL A 43 20.63 4.59 -1.79
CA VAL A 43 20.80 3.15 -1.74
C VAL A 43 19.71 2.47 -2.58
N ASP A 44 20.13 1.49 -3.37
CA ASP A 44 19.25 0.60 -4.13
C ASP A 44 19.90 -0.78 -4.19
N ILE A 45 19.10 -1.84 -4.25
CA ILE A 45 19.64 -3.20 -4.35
C ILE A 45 20.26 -3.48 -5.74
N GLN A 46 19.83 -2.73 -6.76
CA GLN A 46 20.27 -2.93 -8.15
C GLN A 46 21.45 -2.03 -8.51
N PRO A 47 22.63 -2.59 -8.84
CA PRO A 47 23.77 -1.78 -9.26
C PRO A 47 23.47 -0.86 -10.44
N ILE A 48 22.66 -1.32 -11.40
CA ILE A 48 22.27 -0.49 -12.56
C ILE A 48 21.44 0.73 -12.16
N ALA A 49 20.55 0.64 -11.15
CA ALA A 49 19.79 1.77 -10.64
C ALA A 49 20.71 2.84 -10.04
N ILE A 50 21.74 2.41 -9.31
CA ILE A 50 22.78 3.29 -8.77
C ILE A 50 23.57 3.98 -9.88
N GLN A 51 23.93 3.27 -10.95
CA GLN A 51 24.62 3.87 -12.10
C GLN A 51 23.76 4.92 -12.80
N ILE A 52 22.48 4.63 -13.01
CA ILE A 52 21.52 5.58 -13.60
C ILE A 52 21.37 6.81 -12.69
N SER A 53 21.28 6.63 -11.38
CA SER A 53 21.18 7.73 -10.42
C SER A 53 22.42 8.64 -10.48
N LYS A 54 23.62 8.07 -10.47
CA LYS A 54 24.89 8.82 -10.62
C LYS A 54 24.91 9.60 -11.93
N LEU A 55 24.48 8.97 -13.05
CA LEU A 55 24.42 9.64 -14.36
C LEU A 55 23.45 10.83 -14.36
N ARG A 56 22.29 10.69 -13.72
CA ARG A 56 21.31 11.78 -13.60
C ARG A 56 21.84 12.97 -12.79
N PHE A 57 22.52 12.71 -11.66
CA PHE A 57 23.20 13.77 -10.90
C PHE A 57 24.29 14.44 -11.74
N PHE A 58 25.01 13.66 -12.49
CA PHE A 58 26.01 14.12 -13.45
C PHE A 58 25.41 15.12 -14.46
N ILE A 59 24.37 14.71 -15.16
CA ILE A 59 23.70 15.56 -16.15
C ILE A 59 23.20 16.84 -15.47
N SER A 60 22.60 16.73 -14.29
CA SER A 60 22.11 17.87 -13.53
C SER A 60 23.21 18.89 -13.17
N LEU A 61 24.42 18.44 -12.89
CA LEU A 61 25.57 19.31 -12.62
C LEU A 61 26.15 19.93 -13.92
N VAL A 62 26.26 19.12 -14.99
CA VAL A 62 26.85 19.60 -16.26
C VAL A 62 26.04 20.71 -16.90
N VAL A 63 24.69 20.60 -16.93
CA VAL A 63 23.83 21.58 -17.56
C VAL A 63 23.86 22.96 -16.88
N ASP A 64 24.30 23.05 -15.64
CA ASP A 64 24.41 24.29 -14.88
C ASP A 64 25.84 24.88 -14.91
N GLN A 65 26.82 24.20 -15.53
CA GLN A 65 28.16 24.75 -15.70
C GLN A 65 28.18 25.79 -16.80
N LYS A 66 29.04 26.80 -16.65
CA LYS A 66 29.36 27.73 -17.74
C LYS A 66 30.40 27.08 -18.67
N THR A 67 30.12 27.12 -19.94
CA THR A 67 31.05 26.62 -20.97
C THR A 67 31.82 27.80 -21.61
N ASN A 68 33.03 27.51 -22.12
CA ASN A 68 33.83 28.39 -22.95
C ASN A 68 34.14 27.72 -24.28
N ASP A 69 34.73 28.44 -25.23
CA ASP A 69 35.04 27.93 -26.57
C ASP A 69 36.42 27.26 -26.64
N ASN A 70 37.05 26.93 -25.53
CA ASN A 70 38.40 26.33 -25.48
C ASN A 70 38.35 24.80 -25.35
N PRO A 71 38.61 24.02 -26.43
CA PRO A 71 38.62 22.56 -26.35
C PRO A 71 39.73 21.99 -25.45
N THR A 72 40.87 22.73 -25.31
CA THR A 72 42.00 22.26 -24.49
C THR A 72 41.71 22.36 -22.99
N ASP A 73 40.73 23.15 -22.60
CA ASP A 73 40.21 23.28 -21.23
C ASP A 73 38.88 22.50 -21.08
N ASN A 74 38.66 21.50 -21.89
CA ASN A 74 37.42 20.72 -21.90
C ASN A 74 36.15 21.63 -21.98
N PHE A 75 36.21 22.71 -22.75
CA PHE A 75 35.14 23.72 -22.88
C PHE A 75 34.74 24.38 -21.54
N GLY A 76 35.63 24.42 -20.55
CA GLY A 76 35.35 24.91 -19.20
C GLY A 76 34.57 23.93 -18.30
N ILE A 77 34.22 22.76 -18.83
CA ILE A 77 33.47 21.74 -18.06
C ILE A 77 34.38 21.09 -17.02
N ARG A 78 33.99 21.19 -15.77
CA ARG A 78 34.72 20.62 -14.65
C ARG A 78 34.54 19.09 -14.57
N PRO A 79 35.56 18.36 -14.11
CA PRO A 79 35.43 16.96 -13.78
C PRO A 79 34.30 16.75 -12.76
N LEU A 80 33.59 15.67 -12.94
CA LEU A 80 32.47 15.31 -12.10
C LEU A 80 32.96 14.72 -10.77
N PRO A 81 32.26 14.99 -9.65
CA PRO A 81 32.64 14.44 -8.35
C PRO A 81 32.52 12.91 -8.34
N ASN A 82 33.25 12.24 -7.44
CA ASN A 82 33.11 10.81 -7.26
C ASN A 82 31.89 10.50 -6.38
N LEU A 83 30.84 10.01 -7.00
CA LEU A 83 29.56 9.72 -6.34
C LEU A 83 29.52 8.33 -5.67
N GLU A 84 30.60 7.55 -5.73
CA GLU A 84 30.68 6.21 -5.15
C GLU A 84 30.51 6.22 -3.63
N ALA A 85 30.96 7.27 -2.96
CA ALA A 85 30.81 7.44 -1.52
C ALA A 85 29.41 7.92 -1.10
N LYS A 86 28.54 8.22 -2.04
CA LYS A 86 27.19 8.76 -1.79
C LYS A 86 26.06 7.84 -2.29
N PHE A 87 26.36 6.98 -3.26
CA PHE A 87 25.37 6.10 -3.88
C PHE A 87 25.90 4.67 -3.91
N VAL A 88 25.24 3.78 -3.18
CA VAL A 88 25.71 2.39 -3.00
C VAL A 88 24.63 1.39 -3.43
N ALA A 89 25.07 0.29 -4.03
CA ALA A 89 24.23 -0.86 -4.27
C ALA A 89 24.26 -1.76 -3.03
N ALA A 90 23.11 -1.92 -2.34
CA ALA A 90 23.04 -2.68 -1.11
C ALA A 90 21.60 -3.15 -0.78
N ASN A 91 21.48 -4.25 -0.05
CA ASN A 91 20.22 -4.66 0.55
C ASN A 91 19.94 -3.81 1.79
N THR A 92 19.11 -2.79 1.66
CA THR A 92 18.76 -1.83 2.71
C THR A 92 18.12 -2.49 3.93
N LEU A 93 17.44 -3.62 3.77
CA LEU A 93 16.66 -4.29 4.82
C LEU A 93 17.52 -5.10 5.79
N ILE A 94 18.75 -5.44 5.43
CA ILE A 94 19.67 -6.21 6.26
C ILE A 94 20.76 -5.27 6.79
N GLY A 95 20.87 -5.17 8.10
CA GLY A 95 21.93 -4.40 8.75
C GLY A 95 23.25 -5.17 8.86
N LEU A 96 24.28 -4.47 9.37
CA LEU A 96 25.52 -5.12 9.83
C LEU A 96 25.22 -5.93 11.09
N ASP A 97 25.79 -7.14 11.16
CA ASP A 97 25.68 -8.00 12.35
C ASP A 97 26.62 -7.50 13.46
N LYS A 98 26.10 -6.59 14.29
CA LYS A 98 26.80 -5.99 15.44
C LYS A 98 26.51 -6.81 16.71
N ILE A 99 27.56 -7.30 17.38
CA ILE A 99 27.45 -8.01 18.66
C ILE A 99 27.36 -7.00 19.81
N ASP A 100 28.31 -6.03 19.83
CA ASP A 100 28.32 -4.96 20.81
C ASP A 100 28.57 -3.61 20.15
N ALA A 101 27.49 -2.83 20.04
CA ALA A 101 27.54 -1.51 19.42
C ALA A 101 28.39 -0.51 20.19
N SER A 102 28.61 -0.71 21.51
CA SER A 102 29.44 0.19 22.32
C SER A 102 30.94 0.14 21.94
N LEU A 103 31.38 -0.99 21.39
CA LEU A 103 32.78 -1.18 20.94
C LEU A 103 33.08 -0.49 19.59
N PHE A 104 32.08 0.03 18.91
CA PHE A 104 32.24 0.92 17.75
C PHE A 104 32.66 2.34 18.18
N ASP A 105 32.50 2.70 19.44
CA ASP A 105 32.79 4.02 19.99
C ASP A 105 34.17 4.14 20.70
N THR A 106 35.04 3.16 20.52
CA THR A 106 36.42 3.23 21.07
C THR A 106 37.23 4.32 20.37
N ASP A 107 38.23 4.89 21.08
CA ASP A 107 39.06 5.96 20.53
C ASP A 107 39.81 5.52 19.26
N GLU A 108 40.27 4.26 19.21
CA GLU A 108 40.97 3.67 18.06
C GLU A 108 40.04 3.55 16.84
N VAL A 109 38.77 3.14 17.05
CA VAL A 109 37.77 3.06 15.98
C VAL A 109 37.45 4.46 15.47
N LYS A 110 37.23 5.43 16.37
CA LYS A 110 36.94 6.84 16.02
C LYS A 110 38.04 7.48 15.20
N GLU A 111 39.30 7.23 15.54
CA GLU A 111 40.44 7.74 14.77
C GLU A 111 40.44 7.21 13.33
N LYS A 112 40.17 5.90 13.17
CA LYS A 112 40.11 5.27 11.85
C LYS A 112 38.89 5.70 11.04
N GLU A 113 37.77 5.96 11.69
CA GLU A 113 36.55 6.49 11.02
C GLU A 113 36.77 7.92 10.53
N GLU A 114 37.43 8.78 11.31
CA GLU A 114 37.74 10.13 10.88
C GLU A 114 38.73 10.10 9.70
N GLU A 115 39.73 9.22 9.74
CA GLU A 115 40.63 8.99 8.59
C GLU A 115 39.89 8.52 7.35
N MET A 116 38.89 7.64 7.51
CA MET A 116 38.02 7.17 6.43
C MET A 116 37.19 8.33 5.85
N LYS A 117 36.60 9.15 6.71
CA LYS A 117 35.79 10.31 6.34
C LYS A 117 36.61 11.33 5.54
N GLU A 118 37.83 11.64 6.01
CA GLU A 118 38.75 12.49 5.25
C GLU A 118 39.10 11.90 3.87
N ALA A 119 39.40 10.62 3.80
CA ALA A 119 39.73 9.97 2.53
C ALA A 119 38.55 10.00 1.54
N ARG A 120 37.32 9.83 2.04
CA ARG A 120 36.09 9.95 1.25
C ARG A 120 35.86 11.39 0.77
N HIS A 121 36.11 12.39 1.61
CA HIS A 121 36.00 13.78 1.21
C HIS A 121 37.04 14.12 0.13
N LYS A 122 38.32 13.73 0.35
CA LYS A 122 39.40 13.96 -0.61
C LYS A 122 39.20 13.25 -1.96
N ILE A 123 38.60 12.07 -1.99
CA ILE A 123 38.29 11.38 -3.25
C ILE A 123 37.13 12.05 -3.97
N PHE A 124 36.11 12.60 -3.26
CA PHE A 124 34.99 13.28 -3.88
C PHE A 124 35.46 14.43 -4.79
N GLY A 125 36.36 15.27 -4.30
CA GLY A 125 36.95 16.39 -5.04
C GLY A 125 38.12 16.06 -5.96
N ALA A 126 38.59 14.80 -6.02
CA ALA A 126 39.79 14.41 -6.76
C ALA A 126 39.61 14.56 -8.29
N LYS A 127 40.45 15.41 -8.91
CA LYS A 127 40.36 15.76 -10.33
C LYS A 127 41.19 14.85 -11.25
N THR A 128 42.21 14.16 -10.75
CA THR A 128 43.13 13.33 -11.55
C THR A 128 42.96 11.83 -11.27
N VAL A 129 43.21 11.00 -12.29
CA VAL A 129 43.20 9.53 -12.14
C VAL A 129 44.19 9.05 -11.10
N LYS A 130 45.37 9.68 -11.03
CA LYS A 130 46.42 9.34 -10.04
C LYS A 130 45.93 9.61 -8.62
N THR A 131 45.34 10.76 -8.36
CA THR A 131 44.80 11.14 -7.05
C THR A 131 43.63 10.24 -6.66
N LYS A 132 42.70 9.98 -7.60
CA LYS A 132 41.58 9.04 -7.38
C LYS A 132 42.09 7.65 -6.97
N ARG A 133 43.11 7.11 -7.67
CA ARG A 133 43.70 5.80 -7.37
C ARG A 133 44.35 5.76 -5.99
N LYS A 134 45.06 6.82 -5.62
CA LYS A 134 45.68 6.94 -4.29
C LYS A 134 44.63 6.84 -3.16
N TYR A 135 43.54 7.62 -3.25
CA TYR A 135 42.53 7.60 -2.19
C TYR A 135 41.66 6.34 -2.22
N ARG A 136 41.42 5.73 -3.38
CA ARG A 136 40.79 4.39 -3.44
C ARG A 136 41.59 3.35 -2.70
N GLN A 137 42.89 3.32 -2.90
CA GLN A 137 43.77 2.40 -2.19
C GLN A 137 43.75 2.67 -0.68
N ARG A 138 43.85 3.95 -0.26
CA ARG A 138 43.81 4.31 1.16
C ARG A 138 42.49 3.93 1.83
N ILE A 139 41.39 4.17 1.18
CA ILE A 139 40.04 3.76 1.66
C ILE A 139 39.98 2.23 1.83
N ALA A 140 40.54 1.45 0.89
CA ALA A 140 40.56 -0.01 0.99
C ALA A 140 41.43 -0.48 2.17
N GLU A 141 42.56 0.16 2.41
CA GLU A 141 43.47 -0.14 3.55
C GLU A 141 42.74 0.15 4.88
N ILE A 142 42.19 1.36 5.05
CA ILE A 142 41.48 1.74 6.28
C ILE A 142 40.29 0.81 6.53
N ARG A 143 39.56 0.40 5.49
CA ARG A 143 38.45 -0.56 5.62
C ARG A 143 38.92 -1.90 6.19
N GLN A 144 40.05 -2.42 5.74
CA GLN A 144 40.61 -3.67 6.26
C GLN A 144 41.09 -3.49 7.71
N GLU A 145 41.76 -2.38 8.02
CA GLU A 145 42.21 -2.05 9.38
C GLU A 145 41.01 -1.96 10.35
N LEU A 146 39.97 -1.26 9.97
CA LEU A 146 38.73 -1.14 10.77
C LEU A 146 38.01 -2.49 10.94
N SER A 147 37.88 -3.27 9.87
CA SER A 147 37.27 -4.60 9.97
C SER A 147 38.01 -5.51 10.95
N ALA A 148 39.35 -5.54 10.90
CA ALA A 148 40.17 -6.31 11.82
C ALA A 148 40.02 -5.80 13.27
N LEU A 149 40.04 -4.49 13.47
CA LEU A 149 39.88 -3.86 14.78
C LEU A 149 38.52 -4.19 15.41
N LEU A 150 37.42 -4.13 14.62
CA LEU A 150 36.09 -4.45 15.10
C LEU A 150 35.89 -5.94 15.39
N GLU A 151 36.56 -6.83 14.66
CA GLU A 151 36.57 -8.27 14.95
C GLU A 151 37.38 -8.59 16.21
N GLU A 152 38.58 -8.03 16.33
CA GLU A 152 39.48 -8.22 17.51
C GLU A 152 38.86 -7.68 18.80
N SER A 153 38.16 -6.56 18.74
CA SER A 153 37.46 -5.98 19.90
C SER A 153 36.19 -6.77 20.29
N GLY A 154 35.66 -7.65 19.42
CA GLY A 154 34.41 -8.36 19.61
C GLY A 154 33.15 -7.53 19.29
N ALA A 155 33.33 -6.37 18.67
CA ALA A 155 32.22 -5.52 18.23
C ALA A 155 31.34 -6.22 17.17
N VAL A 156 31.98 -6.99 16.29
CA VAL A 156 31.34 -7.85 15.30
C VAL A 156 31.81 -9.29 15.43
N GLY A 157 30.96 -10.24 15.11
CA GLY A 157 31.34 -11.64 14.97
C GLY A 157 32.00 -11.95 13.63
N ASN A 158 32.35 -13.22 13.44
CA ASN A 158 32.97 -13.68 12.19
C ASN A 158 32.07 -13.37 10.94
N ASP A 159 30.77 -13.43 11.07
CA ASP A 159 29.84 -13.12 9.96
C ASP A 159 29.75 -11.61 9.71
N GLY A 160 29.76 -10.77 10.74
CA GLY A 160 29.87 -9.32 10.62
C GLY A 160 31.20 -8.89 9.97
N ALA A 161 32.31 -9.48 10.37
CA ALA A 161 33.63 -9.22 9.76
C ALA A 161 33.64 -9.62 8.26
N LYS A 162 33.02 -10.75 7.90
CA LYS A 162 32.86 -11.15 6.49
C LYS A 162 31.99 -10.15 5.73
N GLN A 163 30.89 -9.65 6.33
CA GLN A 163 30.07 -8.60 5.72
C GLN A 163 30.92 -7.36 5.42
N LEU A 164 31.66 -6.84 6.41
CA LEU A 164 32.53 -5.67 6.27
C LEU A 164 33.55 -5.83 5.15
N ASN A 165 34.18 -7.00 5.06
CA ASN A 165 35.21 -7.30 4.06
C ASN A 165 34.61 -7.56 2.66
N SER A 166 33.38 -8.02 2.56
CA SER A 166 32.74 -8.35 1.29
C SER A 166 32.34 -7.12 0.46
N TRP A 167 32.16 -5.96 1.12
CA TRP A 167 31.71 -4.76 0.43
C TRP A 167 32.87 -3.90 -0.08
N ASP A 168 32.82 -3.56 -1.36
CA ASP A 168 33.71 -2.58 -1.97
C ASP A 168 32.90 -1.47 -2.65
N MET A 169 32.97 -0.24 -2.13
CA MET A 169 32.25 0.92 -2.68
C MET A 169 32.60 1.22 -4.15
N PHE A 170 33.73 0.74 -4.64
CA PHE A 170 34.19 0.96 -6.01
C PHE A 170 33.84 -0.17 -6.97
N ASP A 171 33.33 -1.29 -6.45
CA ASP A 171 32.76 -2.33 -7.32
C ASP A 171 31.35 -1.93 -7.73
N GLN A 172 31.27 -1.43 -8.97
CA GLN A 172 30.02 -0.92 -9.53
C GLN A 172 29.07 -2.01 -10.04
N ASN A 173 29.47 -3.27 -10.02
CA ASN A 173 28.71 -4.40 -10.53
C ASN A 173 28.13 -5.28 -9.42
N ALA A 174 28.65 -5.16 -8.22
CA ALA A 174 28.19 -5.92 -7.05
C ALA A 174 27.19 -5.11 -6.22
N SER A 175 26.23 -5.82 -5.62
CA SER A 175 25.35 -5.31 -4.57
C SER A 175 25.79 -5.89 -3.23
N SER A 176 25.91 -5.04 -2.21
CA SER A 176 26.20 -5.50 -0.86
C SER A 176 25.01 -6.29 -0.30
N PRO A 177 25.24 -7.41 0.39
CA PRO A 177 24.18 -8.16 1.05
C PRO A 177 23.61 -7.45 2.30
N PHE A 178 24.22 -6.37 2.76
CA PHE A 178 23.81 -5.58 3.91
C PHE A 178 23.91 -4.08 3.62
N PHE A 179 23.29 -3.27 4.46
CA PHE A 179 23.38 -1.82 4.46
C PHE A 179 23.58 -1.30 5.90
N ASP A 180 24.67 -0.59 6.11
CA ASP A 180 24.96 0.13 7.35
C ASP A 180 25.32 1.59 7.01
N PRO A 181 24.54 2.59 7.49
CA PRO A 181 24.78 4.00 7.18
C PRO A 181 26.11 4.53 7.69
N GLU A 182 26.53 4.09 8.88
CA GLU A 182 27.78 4.48 9.48
C GLU A 182 28.97 3.95 8.68
N TRP A 183 28.97 2.66 8.38
CA TRP A 183 30.02 2.03 7.60
C TRP A 183 30.11 2.54 6.16
N MET A 184 28.96 2.66 5.49
CA MET A 184 28.92 2.99 4.06
C MET A 184 29.02 4.48 3.79
N PHE A 185 28.43 5.31 4.64
CA PHE A 185 28.31 6.76 4.42
C PHE A 185 29.01 7.61 5.49
N GLY A 186 29.39 7.04 6.63
CA GLY A 186 29.87 7.78 7.80
C GLY A 186 28.75 8.51 8.55
N VAL A 187 27.50 8.06 8.42
CA VAL A 187 26.34 8.65 9.08
C VAL A 187 25.99 7.81 10.30
N LYS A 188 26.32 8.33 11.50
CA LYS A 188 26.09 7.63 12.78
C LYS A 188 24.68 7.80 13.33
N GLU A 189 24.18 9.04 13.35
CA GLU A 189 22.95 9.40 14.05
C GLU A 189 21.69 9.08 13.26
N GLY A 190 21.82 8.83 11.95
CA GLY A 190 20.73 8.63 11.03
C GLY A 190 20.49 9.82 10.09
N PHE A 191 19.33 9.88 9.46
CA PHE A 191 19.00 10.86 8.42
C PHE A 191 17.88 11.78 8.87
N ASP A 192 17.97 13.05 8.47
CA ASP A 192 16.91 14.03 8.67
C ASP A 192 15.68 13.73 7.80
N ILE A 193 15.91 13.20 6.59
CA ILE A 193 14.86 12.89 5.63
C ILE A 193 15.14 11.55 4.95
N VAL A 194 14.13 10.68 4.96
CA VAL A 194 14.13 9.40 4.22
C VAL A 194 12.98 9.41 3.21
N ILE A 195 13.31 9.29 1.92
CA ILE A 195 12.30 9.27 0.85
C ILE A 195 12.49 8.04 -0.04
N GLY A 196 11.41 7.51 -0.59
CA GLY A 196 11.53 6.38 -1.50
C GLY A 196 10.22 5.90 -2.10
N ASN A 197 10.39 4.92 -3.00
CA ASN A 197 9.32 4.13 -3.57
C ASN A 197 9.69 2.65 -3.39
N PRO A 198 9.36 2.05 -2.23
CA PRO A 198 9.68 0.65 -1.95
C PRO A 198 9.00 -0.30 -2.93
N PRO A 199 9.56 -1.49 -3.19
CA PRO A 199 8.92 -2.50 -4.03
C PRO A 199 7.64 -3.03 -3.37
N TYR A 200 6.59 -3.27 -4.18
CA TYR A 200 5.31 -3.81 -3.73
C TYR A 200 5.23 -5.31 -4.05
N GLY A 201 5.00 -6.14 -3.01
CA GLY A 201 4.72 -7.56 -3.19
C GLY A 201 5.85 -8.36 -3.84
N ALA A 202 7.12 -8.03 -3.58
CA ALA A 202 8.25 -8.81 -4.06
C ALA A 202 8.16 -10.27 -3.57
N LYS A 203 8.54 -11.20 -4.43
CA LYS A 203 8.57 -12.62 -4.05
C LYS A 203 9.80 -12.86 -3.17
N LEU A 204 9.55 -13.23 -1.93
CA LEU A 204 10.58 -13.58 -0.96
C LEU A 204 10.71 -15.10 -0.88
N SER A 205 11.94 -15.59 -0.78
CA SER A 205 12.23 -16.99 -0.43
C SER A 205 11.80 -17.31 1.01
N ASP A 206 11.74 -18.57 1.38
CA ASP A 206 11.35 -18.93 2.74
C ASP A 206 12.45 -18.60 3.76
N GLU A 207 13.73 -18.62 3.33
CA GLU A 207 14.88 -18.14 4.12
C GLU A 207 14.78 -16.63 4.38
N GLU A 208 14.52 -15.83 3.35
CA GLU A 208 14.33 -14.38 3.49
C GLU A 208 13.15 -14.06 4.41
N LYS A 209 12.01 -14.76 4.28
CA LYS A 209 10.86 -14.58 5.17
C LYS A 209 11.20 -14.89 6.63
N LYS A 210 12.00 -15.94 6.87
CA LYS A 210 12.45 -16.30 8.22
C LYS A 210 13.34 -15.22 8.80
N LEU A 211 14.31 -14.74 8.02
CA LEU A 211 15.22 -13.67 8.43
C LEU A 211 14.46 -12.37 8.72
N TYR A 212 13.59 -11.93 7.80
CA TYR A 212 12.85 -10.69 7.99
C TYR A 212 11.88 -10.73 9.17
N ARG A 213 11.28 -11.89 9.51
CA ARG A 213 10.48 -12.02 10.75
C ARG A 213 11.30 -11.88 12.03
N GLN A 214 12.58 -12.24 11.98
CA GLN A 214 13.49 -12.03 13.12
C GLN A 214 13.91 -10.55 13.24
N LEU A 215 14.20 -9.90 12.11
CA LEU A 215 14.62 -8.50 12.07
C LEU A 215 13.45 -7.52 12.29
N TYR A 216 12.26 -7.88 11.84
CA TYR A 216 11.05 -7.02 11.85
C TYR A 216 9.86 -7.80 12.44
N PRO A 217 9.79 -7.95 13.77
CA PRO A 217 8.77 -8.78 14.44
C PRO A 217 7.33 -8.30 14.23
N GLU A 218 7.11 -7.05 13.80
CA GLU A 218 5.80 -6.52 13.45
C GLU A 218 5.17 -7.18 12.21
N THR A 219 5.95 -7.94 11.43
CA THR A 219 5.50 -8.54 10.16
C THR A 219 5.27 -10.05 10.26
N GLN A 220 4.60 -10.53 11.33
CA GLN A 220 4.59 -11.96 11.69
C GLN A 220 3.84 -12.90 10.73
N PHE A 221 2.79 -12.43 10.04
CA PHE A 221 1.94 -13.33 9.23
C PHE A 221 2.32 -13.32 7.76
N LYS A 222 1.88 -12.32 7.04
CA LYS A 222 2.20 -12.09 5.63
C LYS A 222 3.15 -10.91 5.54
N ILE A 223 4.32 -11.13 4.97
CA ILE A 223 5.31 -10.08 4.77
C ILE A 223 5.06 -9.42 3.43
N ASP A 224 4.76 -8.14 3.43
CA ASP A 224 4.86 -7.29 2.25
C ASP A 224 6.13 -6.43 2.36
N THR A 225 6.87 -6.33 1.26
CA THR A 225 8.19 -5.67 1.26
C THR A 225 8.12 -4.19 1.62
N TYR A 226 7.05 -3.49 1.24
CA TYR A 226 6.88 -2.08 1.60
C TYR A 226 6.78 -1.86 3.13
N SER A 227 6.22 -2.80 3.88
CA SER A 227 6.13 -2.72 5.35
C SER A 227 7.51 -2.83 6.00
N LEU A 228 8.38 -3.70 5.46
CA LEU A 228 9.78 -3.78 5.90
C LEU A 228 10.52 -2.45 5.68
N PHE A 229 10.28 -1.78 4.53
CA PHE A 229 10.90 -0.49 4.26
C PHE A 229 10.37 0.63 5.16
N ILE A 230 9.09 0.61 5.56
CA ILE A 230 8.56 1.55 6.57
C ILE A 230 9.30 1.35 7.90
N LEU A 231 9.42 0.12 8.37
CA LEU A 231 10.11 -0.21 9.61
C LEU A 231 11.60 0.17 9.52
N LYS A 232 12.24 -0.12 8.40
CA LYS A 232 13.63 0.30 8.16
C LYS A 232 13.80 1.83 8.15
N ALA A 233 12.85 2.57 7.58
CA ALA A 233 12.90 4.04 7.61
C ALA A 233 12.80 4.57 9.05
N MET A 234 12.00 3.93 9.91
CA MET A 234 11.92 4.26 11.33
C MET A 234 13.28 4.15 12.03
N ASP A 235 14.04 3.10 11.70
CA ASP A 235 15.38 2.87 12.26
C ASP A 235 16.43 3.86 11.72
N LEU A 236 16.22 4.39 10.50
CA LEU A 236 17.16 5.27 9.83
C LEU A 236 16.99 6.75 10.19
N LEU A 237 15.86 7.14 10.82
CA LEU A 237 15.56 8.54 11.10
C LEU A 237 16.15 9.02 12.43
N ILE A 238 16.82 10.18 12.41
CA ILE A 238 17.13 10.93 13.64
C ILE A 238 15.84 11.37 14.34
N LYS A 239 15.96 11.80 15.59
CA LYS A 239 14.84 12.42 16.30
C LYS A 239 14.34 13.65 15.54
N TYR A 240 13.03 13.73 15.30
CA TYR A 240 12.34 14.72 14.45
C TYR A 240 12.64 14.60 12.95
N GLY A 241 13.34 13.55 12.52
CA GLY A 241 13.52 13.25 11.10
C GLY A 241 12.22 12.81 10.44
N LEU A 242 12.09 13.09 9.14
CA LEU A 242 10.89 12.87 8.34
C LEU A 242 11.06 11.70 7.36
N SER A 243 10.05 10.87 7.24
CA SER A 243 9.97 9.91 6.11
C SER A 243 8.77 10.19 5.25
N THR A 244 8.97 10.07 3.93
CA THR A 244 7.88 10.13 2.96
C THR A 244 8.06 9.04 1.91
N TYR A 245 7.07 8.14 1.83
CA TYR A 245 7.06 7.04 0.89
C TYR A 245 5.82 7.04 0.01
N ILE A 246 6.00 6.60 -1.23
CA ILE A 246 4.90 6.17 -2.09
C ILE A 246 4.65 4.69 -1.82
N LEU A 247 3.42 4.31 -1.46
CA LEU A 247 3.08 2.99 -0.94
C LEU A 247 1.73 2.51 -1.47
N PRO A 248 1.45 1.20 -1.44
CA PRO A 248 0.10 0.70 -1.64
C PRO A 248 -0.84 1.17 -0.52
N ASN A 249 -2.05 1.58 -0.89
CA ASN A 249 -3.05 1.99 0.11
C ASN A 249 -3.58 0.80 0.96
N THR A 250 -3.27 -0.44 0.59
CA THR A 250 -3.57 -1.63 1.38
C THR A 250 -2.93 -1.61 2.78
N LEU A 251 -1.87 -0.83 3.00
CA LEU A 251 -1.32 -0.59 4.33
C LEU A 251 -2.38 -0.07 5.30
N LEU A 252 -3.36 0.72 4.81
CA LEU A 252 -4.29 1.46 5.67
C LEU A 252 -5.30 0.56 6.39
N ASP A 253 -5.62 -0.61 5.85
CA ASP A 253 -6.71 -1.47 6.34
C ASP A 253 -6.42 -2.97 6.32
N ASN A 254 -5.31 -3.41 5.72
CA ASN A 254 -4.96 -4.83 5.69
C ASN A 254 -4.74 -5.36 7.11
N TYR A 255 -5.42 -6.44 7.45
CA TYR A 255 -5.33 -7.10 8.76
C TYR A 255 -3.88 -7.43 9.16
N TYR A 256 -3.05 -7.86 8.22
CA TYR A 256 -1.67 -8.26 8.48
C TYR A 256 -0.71 -7.10 8.79
N GLU A 257 -1.14 -5.86 8.58
CA GLU A 257 -0.33 -4.65 8.76
C GLU A 257 -0.70 -3.88 10.04
N GLU A 258 -1.50 -4.47 10.94
CA GLU A 258 -1.96 -3.81 12.16
C GLU A 258 -0.81 -3.31 13.03
N GLU A 259 0.19 -4.15 13.28
CA GLU A 259 1.32 -3.81 14.14
C GLU A 259 2.19 -2.69 13.53
N VAL A 260 2.34 -2.67 12.21
CA VAL A 260 3.05 -1.58 11.50
C VAL A 260 2.29 -0.27 11.64
N ARG A 261 0.95 -0.29 11.48
CA ARG A 261 0.11 0.91 11.70
C ARG A 261 0.14 1.37 13.15
N ARG A 262 0.09 0.46 14.11
CA ARG A 262 0.18 0.77 15.53
C ARG A 262 1.50 1.47 15.85
N LYS A 263 2.62 0.94 15.37
CA LYS A 263 3.95 1.55 15.55
C LYS A 263 4.04 2.94 14.91
N LEU A 264 3.45 3.12 13.71
CA LEU A 264 3.35 4.43 13.05
C LEU A 264 2.57 5.47 13.85
N LEU A 265 1.54 5.06 14.58
CA LEU A 265 0.64 5.96 15.30
C LEU A 265 1.06 6.19 16.76
N GLU A 266 1.70 5.21 17.42
CA GLU A 266 2.05 5.26 18.83
C GLU A 266 3.51 5.65 19.08
N SER A 267 4.44 5.12 18.26
CA SER A 267 5.88 5.33 18.44
C SER A 267 6.45 6.42 17.53
N PHE A 268 5.71 6.76 16.46
CA PHE A 268 6.01 7.83 15.51
C PHE A 268 4.79 8.74 15.38
N MET A 269 4.96 9.86 14.70
CA MET A 269 3.86 10.73 14.32
C MET A 269 3.53 10.52 12.84
N LEU A 270 2.40 9.89 12.53
CA LEU A 270 1.86 9.89 11.18
C LEU A 270 1.34 11.29 10.85
N LEU A 271 2.00 11.99 9.95
CA LEU A 271 1.68 13.38 9.62
C LEU A 271 0.61 13.51 8.56
N GLU A 272 0.73 12.70 7.50
CA GLU A 272 -0.15 12.84 6.33
C GLU A 272 -0.33 11.50 5.59
N VAL A 273 -1.56 11.27 5.17
CA VAL A 273 -1.94 10.23 4.21
C VAL A 273 -2.63 10.88 3.03
N ASN A 274 -2.04 10.71 1.84
CA ASN A 274 -2.57 11.25 0.60
C ASN A 274 -2.83 10.09 -0.37
N ASP A 275 -4.11 9.68 -0.51
CA ASP A 275 -4.51 8.63 -1.45
C ASP A 275 -4.50 9.20 -2.87
N LEU A 276 -3.67 8.62 -3.73
CA LEU A 276 -3.49 9.05 -5.11
C LEU A 276 -4.50 8.35 -6.02
N ASN A 277 -4.77 8.97 -7.16
CA ASN A 277 -5.69 8.40 -8.13
C ASN A 277 -5.10 7.18 -8.85
N ASP A 278 -5.96 6.31 -9.39
CA ASP A 278 -5.69 5.02 -10.03
C ASP A 278 -4.62 5.00 -11.14
N LYS A 279 -4.13 6.15 -11.59
CA LYS A 279 -3.27 6.28 -12.79
C LYS A 279 -1.89 6.89 -12.52
N VAL A 280 -1.38 6.79 -11.31
CA VAL A 280 -0.06 7.36 -10.98
C VAL A 280 1.08 6.65 -11.74
N PHE A 281 0.93 5.36 -11.96
CA PHE A 281 1.91 4.56 -12.71
C PHE A 281 1.23 3.84 -13.88
N GLU A 282 1.74 4.03 -15.10
CA GLU A 282 1.28 3.27 -16.26
C GLU A 282 1.54 1.77 -16.04
N GLY A 283 0.50 0.94 -16.14
CA GLY A 283 0.59 -0.51 -15.95
C GLY A 283 0.60 -0.99 -14.49
N ALA A 284 0.58 -0.09 -13.50
CA ALA A 284 0.42 -0.50 -12.11
C ALA A 284 -1.03 -0.82 -11.79
N VAL A 285 -1.20 -1.82 -10.95
CA VAL A 285 -2.47 -2.45 -10.64
C VAL A 285 -2.94 -2.11 -9.23
N VAL A 286 -2.07 -1.48 -8.44
CA VAL A 286 -2.29 -1.17 -7.04
C VAL A 286 -2.51 0.33 -6.89
N HIS A 287 -3.53 0.71 -6.12
CA HIS A 287 -3.73 2.10 -5.72
C HIS A 287 -2.57 2.56 -4.84
N ALA A 288 -1.91 3.62 -5.27
CA ALA A 288 -0.81 4.20 -4.55
C ALA A 288 -1.29 5.34 -3.62
N MET A 289 -0.58 5.51 -2.51
CA MET A 289 -0.72 6.65 -1.62
C MET A 289 0.65 7.24 -1.30
N ILE A 290 0.69 8.50 -0.89
CA ILE A 290 1.85 9.08 -0.22
C ILE A 290 1.57 9.07 1.27
N LEU A 291 2.53 8.53 2.03
CA LEU A 291 2.49 8.47 3.48
C LEU A 291 3.70 9.20 4.03
N SER A 292 3.47 10.16 4.93
CA SER A 292 4.53 10.93 5.58
C SER A 292 4.44 10.78 7.10
N PHE A 293 5.57 10.47 7.75
CA PHE A 293 5.66 10.35 9.20
C PHE A 293 6.97 10.93 9.74
N MET A 294 7.01 11.23 11.02
CA MET A 294 8.14 11.85 11.72
C MET A 294 8.54 10.97 12.92
N ASN A 295 9.86 10.87 13.15
CA ASN A 295 10.40 10.24 14.36
C ASN A 295 10.20 11.17 15.57
N SER A 296 9.00 11.18 16.09
CA SER A 296 8.61 11.92 17.29
C SER A 296 7.44 11.19 17.94
N THR A 297 7.36 11.26 19.25
CA THR A 297 6.19 10.85 20.01
C THR A 297 5.52 12.11 20.53
N SER A 298 4.24 12.26 20.24
CA SER A 298 3.37 13.30 20.80
C SER A 298 2.16 12.60 21.39
N GLY A 299 1.55 13.19 22.39
CA GLY A 299 0.32 12.67 22.94
C GLY A 299 -0.78 12.59 21.88
N ASP A 300 -1.87 13.34 22.03
CA ASP A 300 -2.90 13.41 20.98
C ASP A 300 -2.49 14.43 19.91
N TYR A 301 -2.46 14.01 18.65
CA TYR A 301 -2.13 14.83 17.47
C TYR A 301 -3.09 14.54 16.33
N TYR A 302 -3.08 15.40 15.31
CA TYR A 302 -3.95 15.26 14.15
C TYR A 302 -3.17 14.76 12.95
N VAL A 303 -3.66 13.68 12.34
CA VAL A 303 -3.19 13.17 11.04
C VAL A 303 -3.93 13.89 9.94
N ARG A 304 -3.21 14.45 8.97
CA ARG A 304 -3.82 15.04 7.76
C ARG A 304 -4.21 13.95 6.77
N ILE A 305 -5.48 13.85 6.46
CA ILE A 305 -6.01 12.95 5.44
C ILE A 305 -6.46 13.75 4.24
N ASN A 306 -5.86 13.50 3.08
CA ASN A 306 -6.33 14.08 1.83
C ASN A 306 -7.46 13.22 1.26
N THR A 307 -8.64 13.79 1.18
CA THR A 307 -9.88 13.11 0.74
C THR A 307 -10.18 13.29 -0.74
N SER A 308 -9.48 14.22 -1.41
CA SER A 308 -9.80 14.61 -2.80
C SER A 308 -9.08 13.80 -3.87
N ARG A 309 -8.24 12.83 -3.50
CA ARG A 309 -7.38 12.07 -4.42
C ARG A 309 -6.53 12.93 -5.36
N SER A 310 -6.17 14.11 -4.92
CA SER A 310 -5.32 15.07 -5.60
C SER A 310 -4.27 15.59 -4.62
N LEU A 311 -3.02 15.79 -5.08
CA LEU A 311 -1.93 16.32 -4.24
C LEU A 311 -2.25 17.68 -3.58
N TYR A 312 -3.13 18.45 -4.20
CA TYR A 312 -3.52 19.80 -3.76
C TYR A 312 -4.98 19.89 -3.31
N GLY A 313 -5.56 18.76 -2.95
CA GLY A 313 -6.96 18.69 -2.56
C GLY A 313 -7.24 19.13 -1.13
N SER A 314 -8.51 19.12 -0.75
CA SER A 314 -8.92 19.40 0.62
C SER A 314 -8.43 18.33 1.57
N THR A 315 -7.83 18.74 2.68
CA THR A 315 -7.37 17.86 3.74
C THR A 315 -8.24 18.04 4.99
N ILE A 316 -8.45 16.95 5.70
CA ILE A 316 -9.05 16.97 7.03
C ILE A 316 -8.02 16.53 8.07
N GLY A 317 -8.08 17.10 9.27
CA GLY A 317 -7.31 16.64 10.41
C GLY A 317 -8.13 15.63 11.20
N VAL A 318 -7.61 14.42 11.39
CA VAL A 318 -8.25 13.36 12.19
C VAL A 318 -7.38 13.09 13.41
N PRO A 319 -7.92 13.13 14.64
CA PRO A 319 -7.12 12.85 15.84
C PRO A 319 -6.60 11.40 15.80
N VAL A 320 -5.35 11.20 16.23
CA VAL A 320 -4.72 9.88 16.24
C VAL A 320 -5.50 8.88 17.09
N SER A 321 -6.06 9.34 18.21
CA SER A 321 -6.91 8.54 19.10
C SER A 321 -8.09 7.89 18.37
N TYR A 322 -8.63 8.53 17.34
CA TYR A 322 -9.68 7.95 16.51
C TYR A 322 -9.22 6.66 15.80
N PHE A 323 -8.02 6.66 15.20
CA PHE A 323 -7.50 5.48 14.51
C PHE A 323 -7.10 4.37 15.46
N LEU A 324 -6.51 4.71 16.61
CA LEU A 324 -6.10 3.75 17.63
C LEU A 324 -7.29 3.00 18.23
N ASN A 325 -8.47 3.61 18.25
CA ASN A 325 -9.72 3.00 18.72
C ASN A 325 -10.45 2.18 17.63
N GLN A 326 -9.99 2.21 16.37
CA GLN A 326 -10.58 1.39 15.32
C GLN A 326 -10.17 -0.08 15.44
N THR A 327 -11.05 -0.98 15.01
CA THR A 327 -10.70 -2.41 14.87
C THR A 327 -9.49 -2.58 13.98
N ASN A 328 -8.48 -3.31 14.42
CA ASN A 328 -7.21 -3.53 13.74
C ASN A 328 -6.46 -2.22 13.40
N VAL A 329 -6.68 -1.15 14.17
CA VAL A 329 -6.02 0.15 13.99
C VAL A 329 -6.09 0.65 12.54
N MET A 330 -7.26 0.52 11.91
CA MET A 330 -7.43 0.93 10.51
C MET A 330 -7.35 2.45 10.36
N ILE A 331 -6.62 2.91 9.34
CA ILE A 331 -6.50 4.33 8.99
C ILE A 331 -7.51 4.63 7.87
N SER A 332 -8.66 5.17 8.25
CA SER A 332 -9.76 5.43 7.31
C SER A 332 -9.53 6.75 6.54
N ILE A 333 -9.65 6.69 5.19
CA ILE A 333 -9.65 7.88 4.32
C ILE A 333 -11.09 8.40 4.12
N ARG A 334 -11.89 8.48 5.19
CA ARG A 334 -13.28 8.92 5.13
C ARG A 334 -13.40 10.34 5.68
N THR A 335 -14.32 11.12 5.12
CA THR A 335 -14.69 12.40 5.76
C THR A 335 -15.42 12.13 7.08
N PHE A 336 -15.46 13.11 7.98
CA PHE A 336 -16.25 13.00 9.22
C PHE A 336 -17.71 12.72 8.93
N GLU A 337 -18.28 13.35 7.90
CA GLU A 337 -19.67 13.14 7.46
C GLU A 337 -19.90 11.70 7.00
N GLN A 338 -18.98 11.16 6.20
CA GLN A 338 -19.06 9.76 5.74
C GLN A 338 -18.93 8.78 6.92
N GLN A 339 -18.07 9.08 7.89
CA GLN A 339 -17.92 8.24 9.06
C GLN A 339 -19.16 8.28 9.97
N ALA A 340 -19.67 9.47 10.27
CA ALA A 340 -20.90 9.64 11.03
C ALA A 340 -22.09 8.95 10.35
N LEU A 341 -22.15 9.03 9.02
CA LEU A 341 -23.17 8.34 8.23
C LEU A 341 -23.06 6.82 8.33
N ILE A 342 -21.84 6.26 8.26
CA ILE A 342 -21.63 4.82 8.42
C ILE A 342 -22.02 4.36 9.83
N GLU A 343 -21.68 5.12 10.88
CA GLU A 343 -22.08 4.82 12.26
C GLU A 343 -23.59 4.85 12.41
N LYS A 344 -24.26 5.83 11.80
CA LYS A 344 -25.73 5.91 11.74
C LYS A 344 -26.35 4.71 11.03
N LEU A 345 -25.81 4.33 9.87
CA LEU A 345 -26.28 3.16 9.10
C LEU A 345 -26.13 1.85 9.87
N CYS A 346 -25.10 1.74 10.72
CA CYS A 346 -24.85 0.57 11.56
C CYS A 346 -25.63 0.59 12.88
N SER A 347 -26.18 1.75 13.28
CA SER A 347 -26.90 1.89 14.55
C SER A 347 -28.20 1.10 14.57
N ASN A 348 -28.47 0.42 15.69
CA ASN A 348 -29.67 -0.41 15.87
C ASN A 348 -29.85 -1.48 14.77
N CYS A 349 -28.75 -2.01 14.25
CA CYS A 349 -28.72 -3.07 13.25
C CYS A 349 -28.07 -4.34 13.83
N ILE A 350 -28.35 -5.46 13.18
CA ILE A 350 -27.57 -6.70 13.37
C ILE A 350 -26.67 -6.90 12.16
N SER A 351 -25.67 -7.74 12.28
CA SER A 351 -24.81 -8.06 11.14
C SER A 351 -25.51 -8.99 10.15
N LEU A 352 -25.18 -8.86 8.86
CA LEU A 352 -25.67 -9.81 7.87
C LEU A 352 -25.22 -11.25 8.15
N GLU A 353 -24.13 -11.45 8.91
CA GLU A 353 -23.66 -12.75 9.39
C GLU A 353 -24.70 -13.46 10.28
N GLU A 354 -25.45 -12.72 11.06
CA GLU A 354 -26.51 -13.27 11.90
C GLU A 354 -27.70 -13.76 11.07
N VAL A 355 -27.94 -13.14 9.91
CA VAL A 355 -29.11 -13.39 9.06
C VAL A 355 -28.83 -14.43 7.96
N LEU A 356 -27.64 -14.40 7.36
CA LEU A 356 -27.26 -15.26 6.23
C LEU A 356 -26.04 -16.13 6.53
N ASP A 357 -26.08 -17.36 6.02
CA ASP A 357 -24.92 -18.23 5.86
C ASP A 357 -24.42 -18.11 4.41
N ILE A 358 -23.33 -17.35 4.21
CA ILE A 358 -22.73 -17.12 2.90
C ILE A 358 -21.58 -18.10 2.69
N ARG A 359 -21.64 -18.89 1.61
CA ARG A 359 -20.66 -19.93 1.34
C ARG A 359 -20.07 -19.82 -0.05
N GLN A 360 -18.80 -20.23 -0.15
CA GLN A 360 -18.16 -20.43 -1.45
C GLN A 360 -18.77 -21.61 -2.19
N ALA A 361 -18.85 -21.48 -3.51
CA ALA A 361 -19.41 -22.48 -4.41
C ALA A 361 -18.38 -23.52 -4.89
N ILE A 362 -18.74 -24.31 -5.89
CA ILE A 362 -18.00 -25.45 -6.41
C ILE A 362 -16.72 -25.00 -7.12
N LYS A 363 -15.61 -25.74 -6.90
CA LYS A 363 -14.44 -25.74 -7.77
C LYS A 363 -14.27 -27.11 -8.39
N THR A 364 -14.22 -27.16 -9.71
CA THR A 364 -14.10 -28.43 -10.46
C THR A 364 -12.69 -29.01 -10.37
N GLY A 365 -11.67 -28.16 -10.37
CA GLY A 365 -10.26 -28.52 -10.58
C GLY A 365 -9.92 -28.74 -12.06
N ASN A 366 -10.90 -29.14 -12.89
CA ASN A 366 -10.75 -29.26 -14.34
C ASN A 366 -12.11 -29.09 -15.04
N ASP A 367 -12.38 -27.88 -15.50
CA ASP A 367 -13.65 -27.54 -16.13
C ASP A 367 -13.90 -28.33 -17.42
N LYS A 368 -12.87 -28.56 -18.23
CA LYS A 368 -13.00 -29.30 -19.51
C LYS A 368 -13.44 -30.75 -19.29
N LYS A 369 -13.09 -31.34 -18.16
CA LYS A 369 -13.40 -32.75 -17.82
C LYS A 369 -14.79 -32.90 -17.19
N TYR A 370 -15.23 -31.90 -16.41
CA TYR A 370 -16.39 -32.06 -15.53
C TYR A 370 -17.60 -31.21 -15.93
N LEU A 371 -17.45 -30.31 -16.92
CA LEU A 371 -18.55 -29.53 -17.46
C LEU A 371 -18.96 -30.05 -18.85
N SER A 372 -20.26 -30.13 -19.09
CA SER A 372 -20.85 -30.52 -20.38
C SER A 372 -21.99 -29.58 -20.77
N LEU A 373 -22.22 -29.42 -22.08
CA LEU A 373 -23.38 -28.69 -22.61
C LEU A 373 -24.68 -29.52 -22.58
N LYS A 374 -24.56 -30.82 -22.24
CA LYS A 374 -25.70 -31.75 -22.18
C LYS A 374 -25.72 -32.45 -20.83
N LYS A 375 -26.93 -32.74 -20.34
CA LYS A 375 -27.14 -33.61 -19.19
C LYS A 375 -26.93 -35.07 -19.63
N GLU A 376 -25.75 -35.62 -19.36
CA GLU A 376 -25.36 -36.98 -19.83
C GLU A 376 -25.91 -38.09 -18.92
N THR A 377 -25.98 -37.83 -17.61
CA THR A 377 -26.48 -38.74 -16.59
C THR A 377 -27.23 -37.99 -15.50
N ASP A 378 -27.84 -38.68 -14.55
CA ASP A 378 -28.54 -38.08 -13.40
C ASP A 378 -27.61 -37.33 -12.43
N ASN A 379 -26.31 -37.65 -12.45
CA ASN A 379 -25.30 -36.90 -11.70
C ASN A 379 -24.98 -35.55 -12.27
N PHE A 380 -25.39 -35.26 -13.52
CA PHE A 380 -25.21 -33.96 -14.13
C PHE A 380 -26.25 -32.96 -13.60
N LYS A 381 -25.79 -31.94 -12.90
CA LYS A 381 -26.59 -30.85 -12.33
C LYS A 381 -26.43 -29.58 -13.14
N ALA A 382 -27.52 -28.89 -13.39
CA ALA A 382 -27.50 -27.58 -14.05
C ALA A 382 -26.70 -26.58 -13.18
N ILE A 383 -25.74 -25.85 -13.78
CA ILE A 383 -24.80 -25.02 -13.03
C ILE A 383 -24.69 -23.60 -13.61
N LEU A 384 -24.64 -22.60 -12.74
CA LEU A 384 -24.48 -21.19 -13.06
C LEU A 384 -23.07 -20.69 -12.76
N ARG A 385 -22.65 -19.67 -13.50
CA ARG A 385 -21.39 -18.93 -13.31
C ARG A 385 -21.69 -17.45 -13.08
N GLY A 386 -20.72 -16.68 -12.66
CA GLY A 386 -20.88 -15.24 -12.40
C GLY A 386 -21.50 -14.43 -13.55
N LYS A 387 -21.19 -14.80 -14.81
CA LYS A 387 -21.78 -14.16 -15.99
C LYS A 387 -23.26 -14.49 -16.25
N ASP A 388 -23.75 -15.55 -15.62
CA ASP A 388 -25.10 -16.05 -15.86
C ASP A 388 -26.12 -15.38 -14.92
N ILE A 389 -25.70 -14.42 -14.07
CA ILE A 389 -26.59 -13.63 -13.23
C ILE A 389 -26.44 -12.12 -13.44
N GLN A 390 -27.52 -11.40 -13.23
CA GLN A 390 -27.60 -9.93 -13.13
C GLN A 390 -28.39 -9.54 -11.88
N LYS A 391 -28.48 -8.23 -11.55
CA LYS A 391 -29.36 -7.78 -10.47
C LYS A 391 -30.80 -8.29 -10.74
N TYR A 392 -31.35 -9.02 -9.77
CA TYR A 392 -32.69 -9.59 -9.82
C TYR A 392 -32.97 -10.54 -11.00
N SER A 393 -31.95 -10.98 -11.74
CA SER A 393 -32.14 -11.83 -12.92
C SER A 393 -31.10 -12.95 -12.96
N LEU A 394 -31.51 -14.10 -13.42
CA LEU A 394 -30.65 -15.23 -13.76
C LEU A 394 -31.01 -15.78 -15.14
N HIS A 395 -30.01 -16.14 -15.90
CA HIS A 395 -30.19 -16.83 -17.17
C HIS A 395 -30.34 -18.32 -16.95
N ASN A 396 -31.15 -18.99 -17.73
CA ASN A 396 -31.25 -20.44 -17.67
C ASN A 396 -29.90 -21.07 -17.97
N PRO A 397 -29.42 -21.98 -17.13
CA PRO A 397 -28.12 -22.62 -17.31
C PRO A 397 -28.12 -23.48 -18.58
N ASN A 398 -27.09 -23.26 -19.41
CA ASN A 398 -26.83 -24.07 -20.60
C ASN A 398 -25.64 -25.02 -20.40
N ILE A 399 -25.19 -25.17 -19.16
CA ILE A 399 -24.05 -26.00 -18.76
C ILE A 399 -24.47 -26.87 -17.58
N TYR A 400 -23.95 -28.08 -17.59
CA TYR A 400 -24.15 -29.08 -16.55
C TYR A 400 -22.81 -29.51 -15.98
N ILE A 401 -22.75 -29.78 -14.68
CA ILE A 401 -21.58 -30.30 -13.99
C ILE A 401 -21.81 -31.78 -13.63
N ASN A 402 -20.85 -32.62 -13.95
CA ASN A 402 -20.81 -33.99 -13.39
C ASN A 402 -20.42 -33.86 -11.91
N TYR A 403 -21.43 -33.83 -11.06
CA TYR A 403 -21.26 -33.55 -9.65
C TYR A 403 -20.90 -34.78 -8.85
N GLY A 404 -19.86 -34.66 -8.00
CA GLY A 404 -19.42 -35.78 -7.16
C GLY A 404 -18.15 -35.48 -6.37
N LYS A 405 -17.72 -36.42 -5.54
CA LYS A 405 -16.53 -36.33 -4.68
C LYS A 405 -15.21 -36.14 -5.44
N HIS A 406 -15.21 -36.39 -6.74
CA HIS A 406 -14.06 -36.23 -7.63
C HIS A 406 -13.74 -34.75 -7.98
N LEU A 407 -14.61 -33.83 -7.64
CA LEU A 407 -14.37 -32.39 -7.82
C LEU A 407 -13.39 -31.87 -6.77
N ALA A 408 -12.61 -30.84 -7.10
CA ALA A 408 -11.64 -30.23 -6.18
C ALA A 408 -12.32 -29.68 -4.90
N CYS A 409 -13.50 -29.06 -5.05
CA CYS A 409 -14.34 -28.62 -3.92
C CYS A 409 -15.81 -28.83 -4.29
N PRO A 410 -16.39 -30.02 -4.05
CA PRO A 410 -17.76 -30.33 -4.48
C PRO A 410 -18.83 -29.58 -3.68
N ARG A 411 -18.58 -29.30 -2.38
CA ARG A 411 -19.56 -28.78 -1.41
C ARG A 411 -20.65 -29.82 -1.08
N GLN A 412 -21.58 -29.44 -0.23
CA GLN A 412 -22.71 -30.30 0.17
C GLN A 412 -23.94 -29.96 -0.65
N HIS A 413 -24.74 -30.96 -1.03
CA HIS A 413 -25.95 -30.80 -1.86
C HIS A 413 -26.94 -29.78 -1.30
N TRP A 414 -27.23 -29.88 -0.01
CA TRP A 414 -28.28 -29.09 0.64
C TRP A 414 -28.08 -27.58 0.51
N ILE A 415 -26.83 -27.09 0.34
CA ILE A 415 -26.59 -25.66 0.16
C ILE A 415 -27.11 -25.15 -1.19
N PHE A 416 -27.35 -26.04 -2.16
CA PHE A 416 -27.88 -25.69 -3.48
C PHE A 416 -29.37 -26.00 -3.62
N GLU A 417 -29.87 -26.98 -2.88
CA GLU A 417 -31.20 -27.55 -3.04
C GLU A 417 -32.23 -26.91 -2.11
N GLN A 418 -32.17 -25.58 -1.97
CA GLN A 418 -33.11 -24.75 -1.23
C GLN A 418 -33.12 -23.31 -1.79
N PRO A 419 -34.17 -22.50 -1.49
CA PRO A 419 -34.18 -21.09 -1.85
C PRO A 419 -32.96 -20.34 -1.29
N LYS A 420 -32.32 -19.51 -2.13
CA LYS A 420 -31.08 -18.83 -1.81
C LYS A 420 -30.90 -17.55 -2.59
N ILE A 421 -29.99 -16.72 -2.13
CA ILE A 421 -29.47 -15.58 -2.89
C ILE A 421 -28.13 -15.97 -3.52
N LEU A 422 -27.97 -15.72 -4.80
CA LEU A 422 -26.70 -15.83 -5.52
C LEU A 422 -26.07 -14.45 -5.61
N ILE A 423 -24.79 -14.36 -5.20
CA ILE A 423 -24.03 -13.11 -5.20
C ILE A 423 -22.80 -13.29 -6.09
N ARG A 424 -22.55 -12.36 -7.02
CA ARG A 424 -21.36 -12.40 -7.88
C ARG A 424 -20.11 -12.08 -7.06
N GLU A 425 -19.06 -12.92 -7.16
CA GLU A 425 -17.81 -12.72 -6.43
C GLU A 425 -17.04 -11.48 -6.88
N ALA A 426 -17.05 -11.17 -8.19
CA ALA A 426 -16.27 -10.10 -8.78
C ALA A 426 -17.15 -9.16 -9.61
N GLY A 427 -17.02 -7.86 -9.38
CA GLY A 427 -17.73 -6.81 -10.10
C GLY A 427 -17.47 -5.43 -9.51
N SER A 428 -17.81 -4.37 -10.25
CA SER A 428 -17.75 -2.99 -9.76
C SER A 428 -18.90 -2.66 -8.79
N THR A 429 -19.95 -3.46 -8.82
CA THR A 429 -21.15 -3.29 -7.98
C THR A 429 -21.58 -4.65 -7.43
N ILE A 430 -22.27 -4.63 -6.29
CA ILE A 430 -22.97 -5.83 -5.79
C ILE A 430 -23.99 -6.25 -6.84
N THR A 431 -23.90 -7.51 -7.24
CA THR A 431 -24.86 -8.12 -8.17
C THR A 431 -25.41 -9.36 -7.52
N ALA A 432 -26.66 -9.31 -7.10
CA ALA A 432 -27.35 -10.41 -6.43
C ALA A 432 -28.70 -10.72 -7.07
N THR A 433 -29.07 -12.00 -7.02
CA THR A 433 -30.37 -12.47 -7.50
C THR A 433 -30.91 -13.62 -6.65
N TYR A 434 -32.18 -13.91 -6.77
CA TYR A 434 -32.90 -14.98 -6.08
C TYR A 434 -32.93 -16.26 -6.92
N ASP A 435 -32.65 -17.41 -6.30
CA ASP A 435 -32.77 -18.73 -6.94
C ASP A 435 -33.63 -19.67 -6.09
N ASP A 436 -34.73 -20.14 -6.66
CA ASP A 436 -35.59 -21.21 -6.15
C ASP A 436 -35.67 -22.42 -7.09
N ASN A 437 -34.78 -22.47 -8.11
CA ASN A 437 -34.71 -23.59 -9.07
C ASN A 437 -33.71 -24.65 -8.70
N ASN A 438 -33.06 -24.51 -7.52
CA ASN A 438 -32.04 -25.45 -7.04
C ASN A 438 -30.81 -25.57 -7.96
N TYR A 439 -30.42 -24.47 -8.63
CA TYR A 439 -29.23 -24.49 -9.47
C TYR A 439 -27.96 -24.62 -8.63
N TYR A 440 -27.01 -25.41 -9.13
CA TYR A 440 -25.65 -25.48 -8.63
C TYR A 440 -24.87 -24.28 -9.13
N ILE A 441 -23.81 -23.88 -8.46
CA ILE A 441 -23.04 -22.69 -8.81
C ILE A 441 -21.52 -22.89 -8.74
N MET A 442 -20.82 -22.21 -9.64
CA MET A 442 -19.35 -22.17 -9.70
C MET A 442 -18.78 -21.14 -8.75
N SER A 443 -17.50 -21.26 -8.43
CA SER A 443 -16.74 -20.39 -7.50
C SER A 443 -16.67 -18.89 -7.88
N SER A 444 -17.21 -18.49 -9.01
CA SER A 444 -17.43 -17.09 -9.38
C SER A 444 -18.72 -16.49 -8.76
N LEU A 445 -19.45 -17.31 -8.00
CA LEU A 445 -20.64 -16.95 -7.24
C LEU A 445 -20.49 -17.36 -5.77
N TYR A 446 -21.10 -16.60 -4.87
CA TYR A 446 -21.39 -17.02 -3.51
C TYR A 446 -22.83 -17.49 -3.39
N ASN A 447 -23.04 -18.42 -2.48
CA ASN A 447 -24.34 -18.98 -2.11
C ASN A 447 -24.74 -18.44 -0.74
N ALA A 448 -25.83 -17.69 -0.64
CA ALA A 448 -26.30 -17.11 0.61
C ALA A 448 -27.66 -17.70 1.00
N ILE A 449 -27.67 -18.40 2.13
CA ILE A 449 -28.80 -19.16 2.66
C ILE A 449 -29.27 -18.48 3.94
N LEU A 450 -30.58 -18.48 4.17
CA LEU A 450 -31.16 -17.89 5.36
C LEU A 450 -30.79 -18.68 6.62
N LYS A 451 -30.25 -18.01 7.65
CA LYS A 451 -30.00 -18.55 8.99
C LYS A 451 -31.15 -18.24 9.95
N ASP A 452 -31.66 -17.02 9.87
CA ASP A 452 -32.75 -16.54 10.74
C ASP A 452 -34.05 -16.41 9.94
N SER A 453 -35.01 -17.28 10.25
CA SER A 453 -36.32 -17.36 9.59
C SER A 453 -37.24 -16.16 9.87
N THR A 454 -36.85 -15.25 10.77
CA THR A 454 -37.59 -14.00 11.00
C THR A 454 -37.41 -13.01 9.85
N TYR A 455 -36.41 -13.22 8.99
CA TYR A 455 -36.14 -12.44 7.80
C TYR A 455 -36.61 -13.15 6.53
N ASN A 456 -36.90 -12.34 5.49
CA ASN A 456 -37.23 -12.84 4.18
C ASN A 456 -36.05 -12.66 3.23
N LEU A 457 -35.67 -13.71 2.47
CA LEU A 457 -34.57 -13.64 1.50
C LEU A 457 -34.76 -12.50 0.48
N LYS A 458 -36.01 -12.20 0.06
CA LYS A 458 -36.27 -11.14 -0.90
C LYS A 458 -36.10 -9.74 -0.29
N TYR A 459 -36.38 -9.58 1.01
CA TYR A 459 -36.04 -8.35 1.74
C TYR A 459 -34.52 -8.14 1.77
N ILE A 460 -33.79 -9.19 2.13
CA ILE A 460 -32.32 -9.11 2.12
C ILE A 460 -31.75 -8.87 0.71
N LEU A 461 -32.36 -9.47 -0.32
CA LEU A 461 -31.99 -9.22 -1.71
C LEU A 461 -32.20 -7.75 -2.13
N ALA A 462 -33.28 -7.12 -1.66
CA ALA A 462 -33.51 -5.69 -1.88
C ALA A 462 -32.36 -4.84 -1.28
N LEU A 463 -32.01 -5.11 -0.02
CA LEU A 463 -30.90 -4.40 0.64
C LEU A 463 -29.56 -4.64 -0.06
N LEU A 464 -29.23 -5.89 -0.45
CA LEU A 464 -27.99 -6.22 -1.16
C LEU A 464 -27.83 -5.45 -2.47
N ASN A 465 -28.89 -5.23 -3.21
CA ASN A 465 -28.86 -4.52 -4.48
C ASN A 465 -29.05 -3.00 -4.36
N SER A 466 -29.30 -2.46 -3.14
CA SER A 466 -29.51 -1.03 -2.87
C SER A 466 -28.24 -0.20 -2.95
N HIS A 467 -28.38 1.10 -3.16
CA HIS A 467 -27.27 2.05 -3.12
C HIS A 467 -26.63 2.17 -1.73
N ILE A 468 -27.39 1.97 -0.64
CA ILE A 468 -26.83 1.95 0.73
C ILE A 468 -25.77 0.84 0.85
N TYR A 469 -26.09 -0.38 0.45
CA TYR A 469 -25.14 -1.48 0.58
C TYR A 469 -24.00 -1.36 -0.43
N GLN A 470 -24.23 -0.79 -1.60
CA GLN A 470 -23.16 -0.46 -2.54
C GLN A 470 -22.18 0.58 -1.94
N PHE A 471 -22.72 1.64 -1.30
CA PHE A 471 -21.91 2.65 -0.59
C PHE A 471 -21.11 2.01 0.53
N LEU A 472 -21.75 1.24 1.41
CA LEU A 472 -21.06 0.56 2.52
C LEU A 472 -20.01 -0.41 2.00
N MET A 473 -20.31 -1.20 0.97
CA MET A 473 -19.34 -2.11 0.39
C MET A 473 -18.14 -1.37 -0.19
N ASN A 474 -18.34 -0.27 -0.90
CA ASN A 474 -17.27 0.57 -1.43
C ASN A 474 -16.39 1.19 -0.33
N LYS A 475 -16.97 1.38 0.87
CA LYS A 475 -16.24 1.92 2.03
C LYS A 475 -15.61 0.84 2.93
N LEU A 476 -16.08 -0.41 2.84
CA LEU A 476 -15.55 -1.55 3.58
C LEU A 476 -14.53 -2.36 2.78
N THR A 477 -14.55 -2.27 1.44
CA THR A 477 -13.66 -3.01 0.56
C THR A 477 -12.63 -2.08 -0.07
N PHE A 478 -11.44 -2.00 0.51
CA PHE A 478 -10.30 -1.29 -0.09
C PHE A 478 -9.51 -2.17 -1.07
N GLU A 479 -9.76 -3.48 -1.10
CA GLU A 479 -9.13 -4.39 -2.07
C GLU A 479 -9.69 -4.16 -3.49
N LYS A 480 -9.29 -3.08 -4.14
CA LYS A 480 -9.38 -3.02 -5.60
C LYS A 480 -8.24 -3.87 -6.18
N THR A 481 -8.55 -5.11 -6.50
CA THR A 481 -7.65 -5.98 -7.26
C THR A 481 -7.56 -5.52 -8.72
N GLN A 482 -6.46 -5.85 -9.35
CA GLN A 482 -6.10 -5.62 -10.76
C GLN A 482 -7.28 -5.73 -11.73
N GLY A 483 -7.53 -4.67 -12.48
CA GLY A 483 -8.57 -4.63 -13.51
C GLY A 483 -9.92 -4.16 -12.96
N ALA A 484 -10.90 -4.04 -13.84
CA ALA A 484 -12.22 -3.46 -13.59
C ALA A 484 -13.12 -4.20 -12.56
N PHE A 485 -12.59 -5.20 -11.82
CA PHE A 485 -13.38 -6.06 -10.96
C PHE A 485 -12.82 -6.16 -9.55
N THR A 486 -13.48 -5.52 -8.60
CA THR A 486 -13.23 -5.72 -7.17
C THR A 486 -13.78 -7.08 -6.73
N LYS A 487 -12.99 -7.88 -6.00
CA LYS A 487 -13.46 -9.12 -5.37
C LYS A 487 -13.87 -8.85 -3.93
N ALA A 488 -15.16 -8.72 -3.69
CA ALA A 488 -15.68 -8.66 -2.33
C ALA A 488 -15.60 -10.06 -1.69
N LYS A 489 -14.95 -10.15 -0.54
CA LYS A 489 -14.86 -11.40 0.25
C LYS A 489 -16.11 -11.59 1.10
N ILE A 490 -16.39 -12.82 1.52
CA ILE A 490 -17.56 -13.15 2.36
C ILE A 490 -17.59 -12.32 3.65
N TYR A 491 -16.45 -12.10 4.30
CA TYR A 491 -16.39 -11.32 5.54
C TYR A 491 -16.76 -9.85 5.36
N HIS A 492 -16.63 -9.26 4.15
CA HIS A 492 -17.13 -7.91 3.87
C HIS A 492 -18.65 -7.87 3.87
N TYR A 493 -19.30 -8.88 3.26
CA TYR A 493 -20.77 -8.99 3.29
C TYR A 493 -21.30 -9.17 4.71
N TYR A 494 -20.61 -9.96 5.53
CA TYR A 494 -21.01 -10.21 6.92
C TYR A 494 -21.03 -8.97 7.78
N LYS A 495 -20.25 -7.94 7.47
CA LYS A 495 -20.24 -6.65 8.17
C LYS A 495 -21.40 -5.71 7.78
N LEU A 496 -22.17 -6.03 6.75
CA LEU A 496 -23.28 -5.17 6.32
C LEU A 496 -24.39 -5.16 7.37
N PRO A 497 -24.90 -3.97 7.73
CA PRO A 497 -25.89 -3.80 8.78
C PRO A 497 -27.28 -4.14 8.28
N VAL A 498 -28.02 -5.00 8.96
CA VAL A 498 -29.42 -5.33 8.67
C VAL A 498 -30.32 -4.71 9.71
N LYS A 499 -31.20 -3.82 9.32
CA LYS A 499 -32.21 -3.22 10.19
C LYS A 499 -33.35 -4.20 10.45
N LYS A 500 -33.74 -4.36 11.73
CA LYS A 500 -34.96 -5.11 12.08
C LYS A 500 -36.17 -4.32 11.59
N GLN A 501 -36.87 -4.88 10.62
CA GLN A 501 -38.06 -4.26 10.06
C GLN A 501 -39.29 -5.13 10.29
N ALA A 502 -40.30 -4.58 10.95
CA ALA A 502 -41.54 -5.28 11.22
C ALA A 502 -42.35 -5.57 9.89
N ASN A 503 -42.30 -4.65 8.94
CA ASN A 503 -42.99 -4.81 7.65
C ASN A 503 -42.00 -5.00 6.50
N GLN A 504 -41.40 -6.22 6.38
CA GLN A 504 -40.58 -6.59 5.23
C GLN A 504 -41.40 -6.77 3.95
N GLN A 505 -42.71 -6.91 4.08
CA GLN A 505 -43.61 -7.29 2.96
C GLN A 505 -43.57 -6.28 1.82
N VAL A 506 -43.45 -4.98 2.12
CA VAL A 506 -43.38 -3.93 1.07
C VAL A 506 -42.18 -4.14 0.15
N PHE A 507 -41.01 -4.47 0.72
CA PHE A 507 -39.82 -4.80 -0.09
C PHE A 507 -40.02 -6.10 -0.87
N VAL A 508 -40.59 -7.13 -0.23
CA VAL A 508 -40.85 -8.43 -0.86
C VAL A 508 -41.76 -8.29 -2.08
N ASP A 509 -42.81 -7.47 -1.98
CA ASP A 509 -43.77 -7.25 -3.08
C ASP A 509 -43.12 -6.55 -4.28
N ILE A 510 -42.27 -5.55 -4.03
CA ILE A 510 -41.54 -4.88 -5.10
C ILE A 510 -40.54 -5.84 -5.75
N VAL A 511 -39.77 -6.60 -4.96
CA VAL A 511 -38.83 -7.60 -5.46
C VAL A 511 -39.53 -8.67 -6.27
N ASN A 512 -40.70 -9.15 -5.83
CA ASN A 512 -41.51 -10.10 -6.61
C ASN A 512 -41.88 -9.54 -7.97
N ARG A 513 -42.28 -8.26 -8.06
CA ARG A 513 -42.60 -7.59 -9.33
C ARG A 513 -41.37 -7.49 -10.22
N ILE A 514 -40.21 -7.14 -9.67
CA ILE A 514 -38.95 -7.07 -10.43
C ILE A 514 -38.58 -8.47 -10.95
N LEU A 515 -38.57 -9.49 -10.08
CA LEU A 515 -38.25 -10.87 -10.47
C LEU A 515 -39.21 -11.41 -11.53
N PHE A 516 -40.49 -11.09 -11.41
CA PHE A 516 -41.50 -11.47 -12.42
C PHE A 516 -41.26 -10.80 -13.78
N ALA A 517 -40.95 -9.50 -13.80
CA ALA A 517 -40.62 -8.79 -15.03
C ALA A 517 -39.36 -9.36 -15.68
N LYS A 518 -38.29 -9.52 -14.92
CA LYS A 518 -36.99 -10.06 -15.38
C LYS A 518 -37.07 -11.53 -15.80
N LYS A 519 -37.97 -12.33 -15.24
CA LYS A 519 -38.21 -13.72 -15.67
C LYS A 519 -38.87 -13.79 -17.05
N ARG A 520 -39.71 -12.81 -17.38
CA ARG A 520 -40.37 -12.72 -18.71
C ARG A 520 -39.45 -12.16 -19.78
N ASP A 521 -38.70 -11.13 -19.42
CA ASP A 521 -37.67 -10.50 -20.25
C ASP A 521 -36.51 -10.09 -19.38
N ALA A 522 -35.36 -10.74 -19.57
CA ALA A 522 -34.13 -10.46 -18.81
C ALA A 522 -33.67 -9.00 -18.92
N TYR A 523 -34.06 -8.29 -19.97
CA TYR A 523 -33.74 -6.88 -20.24
C TYR A 523 -34.90 -5.92 -19.88
N ALA A 524 -35.99 -6.41 -19.26
CA ALA A 524 -37.11 -5.55 -18.85
C ALA A 524 -36.58 -4.36 -18.01
N ASP A 525 -37.07 -3.16 -18.31
CA ASP A 525 -36.77 -1.97 -17.50
C ASP A 525 -37.50 -2.05 -16.16
N THR A 526 -36.72 -2.13 -15.08
CA THR A 526 -37.17 -2.19 -13.68
C THR A 526 -36.67 -1.01 -12.86
N SER A 527 -36.09 0.00 -13.49
CA SER A 527 -35.46 1.15 -12.83
C SER A 527 -36.40 1.89 -11.88
N SER A 528 -37.66 2.05 -12.24
CA SER A 528 -38.65 2.68 -11.37
C SER A 528 -38.96 1.89 -10.10
N LEU A 529 -38.91 0.56 -10.16
CA LEU A 529 -39.10 -0.31 -9.01
C LEU A 529 -37.84 -0.35 -8.14
N GLU A 530 -36.64 -0.35 -8.75
CA GLU A 530 -35.35 -0.28 -8.07
C GLU A 530 -35.21 1.06 -7.35
N LYS A 531 -35.55 2.19 -8.00
CA LYS A 531 -35.64 3.52 -7.37
C LYS A 531 -36.57 3.49 -6.13
N LYS A 532 -37.68 2.77 -6.19
CA LYS A 532 -38.60 2.64 -5.04
C LYS A 532 -37.98 1.82 -3.90
N ILE A 533 -37.16 0.80 -4.20
CA ILE A 533 -36.38 0.06 -3.19
C ILE A 533 -35.40 0.98 -2.50
N ASP A 534 -34.66 1.80 -3.26
CA ASP A 534 -33.67 2.73 -2.68
C ASP A 534 -34.36 3.77 -1.79
N LEU A 535 -35.48 4.35 -2.24
CA LEU A 535 -36.27 5.29 -1.45
C LEU A 535 -36.74 4.66 -0.12
N LEU A 536 -37.25 3.44 -0.15
CA LEU A 536 -37.63 2.69 1.06
C LEU A 536 -36.44 2.40 1.95
N ALA A 537 -35.32 2.02 1.38
CA ALA A 537 -34.11 1.73 2.13
C ALA A 537 -33.56 3.00 2.82
N TYR A 538 -33.53 4.14 2.14
CA TYR A 538 -33.12 5.42 2.73
C TYR A 538 -33.97 5.80 3.93
N HIS A 539 -35.28 5.68 3.82
CA HIS A 539 -36.20 5.94 4.95
C HIS A 539 -36.06 4.89 6.06
N LEU A 540 -35.85 3.61 5.72
CA LEU A 540 -35.62 2.55 6.69
C LEU A 540 -34.41 2.83 7.57
N TYR A 541 -33.35 3.40 7.00
CA TYR A 541 -32.14 3.80 7.73
C TYR A 541 -32.21 5.25 8.26
N GLU A 542 -33.39 5.88 8.21
CA GLU A 542 -33.68 7.20 8.78
C GLU A 542 -32.74 8.30 8.24
N LEU A 543 -32.36 8.23 6.98
CA LEU A 543 -31.45 9.19 6.35
C LEU A 543 -32.16 10.53 6.12
N THR A 544 -31.41 11.61 6.19
CA THR A 544 -31.82 12.90 5.60
C THR A 544 -31.53 12.90 4.10
N TYR A 545 -32.14 13.80 3.34
CA TYR A 545 -31.86 13.90 1.92
C TYR A 545 -30.40 14.28 1.62
N ASP A 546 -29.77 15.10 2.48
CA ASP A 546 -28.35 15.45 2.33
C ASP A 546 -27.43 14.23 2.56
N GLU A 547 -27.80 13.32 3.46
CA GLU A 547 -27.11 12.04 3.65
C GLU A 547 -27.34 11.08 2.46
N VAL A 548 -28.52 11.13 1.83
CA VAL A 548 -28.78 10.38 0.57
C VAL A 548 -27.81 10.85 -0.53
N LEU A 549 -27.57 12.16 -0.67
CA LEU A 549 -26.62 12.70 -1.64
C LEU A 549 -25.16 12.29 -1.36
N ILE A 550 -24.79 11.96 -0.12
CA ILE A 550 -23.46 11.39 0.20
C ILE A 550 -23.35 9.93 -0.30
N ILE A 551 -24.46 9.18 -0.22
CA ILE A 551 -24.53 7.77 -0.66
C ILE A 551 -24.61 7.68 -2.19
N ASP A 552 -25.48 8.46 -2.79
CA ASP A 552 -25.83 8.46 -4.21
C ASP A 552 -25.93 9.91 -4.71
N PRO A 553 -24.80 10.54 -5.10
CA PRO A 553 -24.78 11.92 -5.58
C PRO A 553 -25.62 12.16 -6.83
N ASP A 554 -25.81 11.12 -7.65
CA ASP A 554 -26.56 11.15 -8.91
C ASP A 554 -27.97 10.57 -8.75
N THR A 555 -28.47 10.51 -7.53
CA THR A 555 -29.79 9.91 -7.25
C THR A 555 -30.90 10.55 -8.11
N PRO A 556 -31.75 9.73 -8.76
CA PRO A 556 -32.88 10.25 -9.51
C PRO A 556 -34.06 10.68 -8.60
N ILE A 557 -33.92 10.56 -7.27
CA ILE A 557 -34.93 10.93 -6.28
C ILE A 557 -34.77 12.43 -5.97
N THR A 558 -35.80 13.23 -6.19
CA THR A 558 -35.77 14.65 -5.84
C THR A 558 -35.99 14.85 -4.33
N ARG A 559 -35.56 16.00 -3.78
CA ARG A 559 -35.80 16.34 -2.37
C ARG A 559 -37.29 16.36 -2.04
N GLU A 560 -38.10 16.93 -2.92
CA GLU A 560 -39.57 16.96 -2.74
C GLU A 560 -40.18 15.56 -2.72
N GLU A 561 -39.76 14.70 -3.60
CA GLU A 561 -40.21 13.30 -3.68
C GLU A 561 -39.77 12.54 -2.40
N TYR A 562 -38.56 12.76 -1.93
CA TYR A 562 -38.02 12.15 -0.72
C TYR A 562 -38.81 12.59 0.54
N GLU A 563 -38.98 13.91 0.72
CA GLU A 563 -39.61 14.48 1.93
C GLU A 563 -41.13 14.25 1.98
N ARG A 564 -41.79 14.06 0.81
CA ARG A 564 -43.22 13.71 0.77
C ARG A 564 -43.51 12.23 1.02
N TYR A 565 -42.47 11.38 0.89
CA TYR A 565 -42.68 9.94 1.04
C TYR A 565 -42.90 9.56 2.49
N ASN A 566 -44.04 8.89 2.76
CA ASN A 566 -44.35 8.37 4.09
C ASN A 566 -44.36 6.84 4.04
N ILE A 567 -43.58 6.17 4.90
CA ILE A 567 -43.46 4.68 4.98
C ILE A 567 -44.81 4.03 5.34
N SER A 568 -45.75 4.78 5.89
CA SER A 568 -47.08 4.28 6.30
C SER A 568 -48.08 4.12 5.17
N GLU A 569 -47.78 4.58 3.95
CA GLU A 569 -48.52 4.33 2.73
C GLU A 569 -47.85 3.23 1.86
#